data_cd924726ef0b79d175c3a9c8f7a87de8
#
_entry.id   cd924726ef0b79d175c3a9c8f7a87de8
#
_cell.length_a   1.000
_cell.length_b   1.000
_cell.length_c   1.000
_cell.angle_alpha   90.00
_cell.angle_beta   90.00
_cell.angle_gamma   90.00
#
_symmetry.space_group_name_H-M   'P 1'
#
loop_
_entity.id
_entity.type
_entity.pdbx_description
1 polymer ?
#
loop_
_entity_poly.entity_id
_entity_poly.type
_entity_poly.pdbx_seq_one_letter_code
_entity_poly.pdbx_strand_id
1 'polypeptide(L)'
;MTAAALLLAGALLLGAGPFSARQRTSAAIGQRWMARRGRRRRDPFATASALDVLAVCLATGMAVPAAAAATADYAPATLGSQLRRAADLLALGADPDIAWQVQDPSGEDGYEAL
;
A
#
# COMPACT_ATOMS: atom_id res chain seq x y z
N MET A 1 -34.05 19.36 2.65
CA MET A 1 -33.08 18.61 3.43
C MET A 1 -32.87 17.17 2.98
N THR A 2 -33.77 16.58 2.25
CA THR A 2 -33.65 15.20 1.73
C THR A 2 -32.71 15.04 0.54
N ALA A 3 -32.54 16.06 -0.29
CA ALA A 3 -31.66 16.01 -1.47
C ALA A 3 -30.15 15.93 -1.12
N ALA A 4 -29.72 16.64 -0.07
CA ALA A 4 -28.34 16.62 0.39
C ALA A 4 -27.94 15.25 0.99
N ALA A 5 -28.86 14.60 1.72
CA ALA A 5 -28.64 13.27 2.27
C ALA A 5 -28.54 12.20 1.18
N LEU A 6 -29.31 12.32 0.11
CA LEU A 6 -29.24 11.40 -1.05
C LEU A 6 -27.96 11.57 -1.85
N LEU A 7 -27.45 12.80 -1.99
CA LEU A 7 -26.17 13.06 -2.65
C LEU A 7 -24.98 12.53 -1.82
N LEU A 8 -25.03 12.63 -0.49
CA LEU A 8 -24.00 12.08 0.39
C LEU A 8 -24.02 10.55 0.39
N ALA A 9 -25.18 9.93 0.40
CA ALA A 9 -25.33 8.48 0.29
C ALA A 9 -24.86 7.95 -1.05
N GLY A 10 -25.13 8.67 -2.16
CA GLY A 10 -24.64 8.36 -3.49
C GLY A 10 -23.11 8.45 -3.59
N ALA A 11 -22.50 9.47 -2.99
CA ALA A 11 -21.06 9.64 -2.97
C ALA A 11 -20.35 8.54 -2.16
N LEU A 12 -20.94 8.09 -1.04
CA LEU A 12 -20.43 6.98 -0.24
C LEU A 12 -20.53 5.63 -0.95
N LEU A 13 -21.61 5.39 -1.70
CA LEU A 13 -21.80 4.17 -2.48
C LEU A 13 -20.87 4.11 -3.71
N LEU A 14 -20.62 5.24 -4.37
CA LEU A 14 -19.67 5.35 -5.48
C LEU A 14 -18.21 5.29 -5.01
N GLY A 15 -17.91 5.74 -3.80
CA GLY A 15 -16.57 5.66 -3.20
C GLY A 15 -16.19 4.26 -2.72
N ALA A 16 -17.15 3.41 -2.34
CA ALA A 16 -16.91 2.06 -1.83
C ALA A 16 -16.90 0.97 -2.93
N GLY A 17 -17.47 1.26 -4.09
CA GLY A 17 -17.70 0.26 -5.15
C GLY A 17 -16.48 -0.21 -5.95
N PRO A 18 -15.48 0.63 -6.29
CA PRO A 18 -14.39 0.19 -7.14
C PRO A 18 -13.24 -0.52 -6.39
N PHE A 19 -13.20 -0.43 -5.06
CA PHE A 19 -12.08 -0.99 -4.29
C PHE A 19 -12.08 -2.53 -4.25
N SER A 20 -13.24 -3.15 -4.10
CA SER A 20 -13.36 -4.61 -4.04
C SER A 20 -13.30 -5.29 -5.40
N ALA A 21 -13.74 -4.61 -6.48
CA ALA A 21 -13.65 -5.14 -7.84
C ALA A 21 -12.21 -5.07 -8.39
N ARG A 22 -11.42 -4.05 -8.00
CA ARG A 22 -10.01 -3.92 -8.41
C ARG A 22 -9.11 -4.99 -7.80
N GLN A 23 -9.42 -5.51 -6.62
CA GLN A 23 -8.63 -6.59 -6.02
C GLN A 23 -8.69 -7.91 -6.77
N ARG A 24 -9.80 -8.21 -7.46
CA ARG A 24 -9.96 -9.47 -8.21
C ARG A 24 -9.29 -9.47 -9.58
N THR A 25 -9.21 -8.32 -10.24
CA THR A 25 -8.48 -8.17 -11.51
C THR A 25 -6.98 -7.97 -11.31
N SER A 26 -6.56 -7.51 -10.14
CA SER A 26 -5.14 -7.32 -9.79
C SER A 26 -4.37 -8.64 -9.66
N ALA A 27 -5.02 -9.75 -9.34
CA ALA A 27 -4.35 -11.06 -9.19
C ALA A 27 -3.81 -11.59 -10.53
N ALA A 28 -4.52 -11.40 -11.64
CA ALA A 28 -4.09 -11.83 -12.96
C ALA A 28 -3.02 -10.92 -13.58
N ILE A 29 -3.07 -9.61 -13.28
CA ILE A 29 -2.07 -8.63 -13.69
C ILE A 29 -0.82 -8.76 -12.82
N GLY A 30 -0.97 -9.12 -11.55
CA GLY A 30 0.12 -9.29 -10.58
C GLY A 30 1.13 -10.35 -10.99
N GLN A 31 0.71 -11.45 -11.63
CA GLN A 31 1.64 -12.48 -12.10
C GLN A 31 2.53 -12.02 -13.25
N ARG A 32 2.04 -11.20 -14.16
CA ARG A 32 2.86 -10.62 -15.24
C ARG A 32 3.83 -9.55 -14.71
N TRP A 33 3.47 -8.88 -13.62
CA TRP A 33 4.31 -7.87 -12.98
C TRP A 33 5.38 -8.49 -12.08
N MET A 34 5.14 -9.67 -11.49
CA MET A 34 6.17 -10.40 -10.73
C MET A 34 7.35 -10.85 -11.60
N ALA A 35 7.10 -11.20 -12.84
CA ALA A 35 8.19 -11.53 -13.80
C ALA A 35 9.03 -10.28 -14.16
N ARG A 36 8.45 -9.09 -14.19
CA ARG A 36 9.17 -7.82 -14.36
C ARG A 36 9.88 -7.36 -13.07
N ARG A 37 9.42 -7.79 -11.91
CA ARG A 37 10.06 -7.48 -10.61
C ARG A 37 11.46 -8.07 -10.47
N GLY A 38 11.74 -9.22 -11.07
CA GLY A 38 13.07 -9.81 -11.05
C GLY A 38 14.14 -8.92 -11.72
N ARG A 39 13.74 -8.12 -12.70
CA ARG A 39 14.62 -7.20 -13.42
C ARG A 39 14.80 -5.85 -12.69
N ARG A 40 13.80 -5.39 -11.95
CA ARG A 40 13.85 -4.13 -11.18
C ARG A 40 14.64 -4.22 -9.89
N ARG A 41 15.04 -5.41 -9.46
CA ARG A 41 15.76 -5.64 -8.21
C ARG A 41 17.16 -4.98 -8.17
N ARG A 42 17.65 -4.52 -9.32
CA ARG A 42 18.98 -3.89 -9.46
C ARG A 42 18.95 -2.44 -9.94
N ASP A 43 17.76 -1.84 -10.02
CA ASP A 43 17.66 -0.43 -10.42
C ASP A 43 17.81 0.45 -9.17
N PRO A 44 18.91 1.21 -9.05
CA PRO A 44 19.13 2.09 -7.90
C PRO A 44 18.08 3.20 -7.79
N PHE A 45 17.40 3.51 -8.88
CA PHE A 45 16.35 4.53 -8.92
C PHE A 45 14.95 3.97 -8.63
N ALA A 46 14.78 2.65 -8.52
CA ALA A 46 13.46 2.05 -8.30
C ALA A 46 12.83 2.48 -6.97
N THR A 47 13.64 2.65 -5.93
CA THR A 47 13.17 3.16 -4.64
C THR A 47 12.75 4.63 -4.73
N ALA A 48 13.56 5.47 -5.37
CA ALA A 48 13.25 6.88 -5.56
C ALA A 48 11.96 7.05 -6.38
N SER A 49 11.82 6.32 -7.48
CA SER A 49 10.61 6.35 -8.31
C SER A 49 9.36 5.89 -7.55
N ALA A 50 9.48 4.89 -6.68
CA ALA A 50 8.37 4.46 -5.83
C ALA A 50 7.96 5.54 -4.83
N LEU A 51 8.93 6.22 -4.22
CA LEU A 51 8.65 7.30 -3.28
C LEU A 51 8.04 8.53 -3.98
N ASP A 52 8.43 8.82 -5.22
CA ASP A 52 7.78 9.86 -6.03
C ASP A 52 6.32 9.53 -6.31
N VAL A 53 6.00 8.27 -6.63
CA VAL A 53 4.61 7.82 -6.79
C VAL A 53 3.83 7.99 -5.50
N LEU A 54 4.41 7.61 -4.36
CA LEU A 54 3.78 7.79 -3.05
C LEU A 54 3.50 9.28 -2.77
N ALA A 55 4.48 10.14 -3.02
CA ALA A 55 4.35 11.58 -2.82
C ALA A 55 3.23 12.17 -3.67
N VAL A 56 3.13 11.78 -4.95
CA VAL A 56 2.04 12.24 -5.84
C VAL A 56 0.69 11.74 -5.35
N CYS A 57 0.57 10.48 -4.94
CA CYS A 57 -0.68 9.94 -4.39
C CYS A 57 -1.13 10.72 -3.16
N LEU A 58 -0.21 11.05 -2.25
CA LEU A 58 -0.52 11.83 -1.04
C LEU A 58 -0.86 13.28 -1.40
N ALA A 59 -0.14 13.89 -2.34
CA ALA A 59 -0.41 15.26 -2.80
C ALA A 59 -1.80 15.42 -3.43
N THR A 60 -2.35 14.36 -4.04
CA THR A 60 -3.73 14.35 -4.56
C THR A 60 -4.80 14.15 -3.49
N GLY A 61 -4.41 14.02 -2.22
CA GLY A 61 -5.33 13.80 -1.10
C GLY A 61 -5.76 12.34 -0.92
N MET A 62 -5.05 11.39 -1.53
CA MET A 62 -5.32 9.97 -1.32
C MET A 62 -5.04 9.58 0.14
N ALA A 63 -5.91 8.76 0.73
CA ALA A 63 -5.70 8.24 2.08
C ALA A 63 -4.38 7.45 2.15
N VAL A 64 -3.64 7.60 3.26
CA VAL A 64 -2.31 7.00 3.44
C VAL A 64 -2.29 5.49 3.19
N PRO A 65 -3.23 4.68 3.71
CA PRO A 65 -3.25 3.25 3.43
C PRO A 65 -3.42 2.94 1.94
N ALA A 66 -4.27 3.69 1.24
CA ALA A 66 -4.50 3.51 -0.18
C ALA A 66 -3.29 3.91 -1.01
N ALA A 67 -2.63 5.02 -0.67
CA ALA A 67 -1.41 5.48 -1.32
C ALA A 67 -0.25 4.48 -1.13
N ALA A 68 -0.08 3.96 0.08
CA ALA A 68 0.93 2.94 0.37
C ALA A 68 0.67 1.64 -0.39
N ALA A 69 -0.57 1.15 -0.43
CA ALA A 69 -0.95 -0.03 -1.18
C ALA A 69 -0.70 0.13 -2.69
N ALA A 70 -1.10 1.26 -3.26
CA ALA A 70 -0.89 1.56 -4.68
C ALA A 70 0.61 1.64 -5.03
N THR A 71 1.41 2.27 -4.17
CA THR A 71 2.85 2.41 -4.37
C THR A 71 3.59 1.08 -4.24
N ALA A 72 3.13 0.20 -3.36
CA ALA A 72 3.76 -1.11 -3.11
C ALA A 72 3.92 -1.95 -4.37
N ASP A 73 3.03 -1.78 -5.35
CA ASP A 73 3.07 -2.52 -6.61
C ASP A 73 4.23 -2.06 -7.54
N TYR A 74 4.69 -0.85 -7.37
CA TYR A 74 5.77 -0.24 -8.16
C TYR A 74 7.12 -0.27 -7.43
N ALA A 75 7.11 -0.52 -6.13
CA ALA A 75 8.30 -0.51 -5.29
C ALA A 75 9.16 -1.78 -5.46
N PRO A 76 10.47 -1.70 -5.14
CA PRO A 76 11.30 -2.88 -4.94
C PRO A 76 10.68 -3.84 -3.92
N ALA A 77 11.00 -5.14 -4.00
CA ALA A 77 10.34 -6.18 -3.22
C ALA A 77 10.34 -5.90 -1.70
N THR A 78 11.47 -5.45 -1.15
CA THR A 78 11.60 -5.10 0.28
C THR A 78 10.73 -3.92 0.67
N LEU A 79 10.82 -2.81 -0.07
CA LEU A 79 10.00 -1.64 0.17
C LEU A 79 8.51 -1.93 -0.08
N GLY A 80 8.20 -2.69 -1.13
CA GLY A 80 6.82 -3.07 -1.46
C GLY A 80 6.15 -3.91 -0.37
N SER A 81 6.87 -4.84 0.25
CA SER A 81 6.36 -5.62 1.38
C SER A 81 6.10 -4.76 2.63
N GLN A 82 7.01 -3.82 2.92
CA GLN A 82 6.85 -2.86 4.01
C GLN A 82 5.64 -1.94 3.79
N LEU A 83 5.49 -1.40 2.58
CA LEU A 83 4.35 -0.54 2.24
C LEU A 83 3.02 -1.28 2.32
N ARG A 84 2.96 -2.55 1.88
CA ARG A 84 1.74 -3.36 2.03
C ARG A 84 1.39 -3.61 3.47
N ARG A 85 2.37 -4.02 4.27
CA ARG A 85 2.16 -4.23 5.70
C ARG A 85 1.67 -2.95 6.38
N ALA A 86 2.30 -1.82 6.10
CA ALA A 86 1.88 -0.52 6.64
C ALA A 86 0.45 -0.18 6.19
N ALA A 87 0.11 -0.39 4.92
CA ALA A 87 -1.23 -0.16 4.39
C ALA A 87 -2.28 -1.00 5.11
N ASP A 88 -2.01 -2.29 5.33
CA ASP A 88 -2.92 -3.21 6.01
C ASP A 88 -3.12 -2.81 7.48
N LEU A 89 -2.04 -2.49 8.19
CA LEU A 89 -2.11 -2.05 9.59
C LEU A 89 -2.88 -0.73 9.74
N LEU A 90 -2.60 0.25 8.88
CA LEU A 90 -3.29 1.54 8.91
C LEU A 90 -4.77 1.40 8.52
N ALA A 91 -5.10 0.51 7.60
CA ALA A 91 -6.49 0.21 7.23
C ALA A 91 -7.28 -0.42 8.39
N LEU A 92 -6.60 -1.16 9.26
CA LEU A 92 -7.16 -1.73 10.49
C LEU A 92 -7.20 -0.74 11.66
N GLY A 93 -6.69 0.49 11.47
CA GLY A 93 -6.67 1.52 12.51
C GLY A 93 -5.50 1.40 13.48
N ALA A 94 -4.43 0.72 13.10
CA ALA A 94 -3.22 0.67 13.91
C ALA A 94 -2.57 2.05 14.04
N ASP A 95 -1.84 2.24 15.13
CA ASP A 95 -1.05 3.45 15.34
C ASP A 95 -0.01 3.62 14.21
N PRO A 96 0.11 4.81 13.62
CA PRO A 96 1.09 5.07 12.57
C PRO A 96 2.51 4.71 12.94
N ASP A 97 2.93 4.94 14.19
CA ASP A 97 4.27 4.60 14.64
C ASP A 97 4.54 3.10 14.56
N ILE A 98 3.54 2.28 14.87
CA ILE A 98 3.60 0.82 14.76
C ILE A 98 3.57 0.37 13.29
N ALA A 99 2.71 1.00 12.49
CA ALA A 99 2.53 0.63 11.08
C ALA A 99 3.80 0.85 10.26
N TRP A 100 4.56 1.90 10.57
CA TRP A 100 5.79 2.26 9.84
C TRP A 100 7.08 1.68 10.43
N GLN A 101 7.01 0.93 11.52
CA GLN A 101 8.19 0.25 12.04
C GLN A 101 8.74 -0.75 11.02
N VAL A 102 10.02 -0.59 10.71
CA VAL A 102 10.76 -1.55 9.90
C VAL A 102 11.00 -2.78 10.77
N GLN A 103 10.45 -3.92 10.39
CA GLN A 103 10.88 -5.19 10.98
C GLN A 103 12.26 -5.51 10.44
N ASP A 104 13.25 -5.46 11.31
CA ASP A 104 14.57 -5.98 11.02
C ASP A 104 14.47 -7.52 11.07
N PRO A 105 14.64 -8.22 9.96
CA PRO A 105 14.60 -9.68 9.96
C PRO A 105 15.75 -10.32 10.77
N SER A 106 16.72 -9.52 11.20
CA SER A 106 17.86 -9.95 12.02
C SER A 106 17.58 -9.87 13.53
N GLY A 107 16.41 -9.40 13.95
CA GLY A 107 16.07 -9.23 15.38
C GLY A 107 15.59 -10.49 16.09
N GLU A 108 15.67 -11.66 15.49
CA GLU A 108 15.02 -12.87 16.00
C GLU A 108 15.90 -13.79 16.84
N ASP A 109 17.08 -13.40 17.20
CA ASP A 109 17.98 -14.28 17.98
C ASP A 109 18.39 -13.69 19.35
N GLY A 110 17.51 -12.93 19.99
CA GLY A 110 17.74 -12.33 21.30
C GLY A 110 17.18 -13.09 22.50
N TYR A 111 16.59 -14.26 22.33
CA TYR A 111 16.14 -15.12 23.44
C TYR A 111 17.04 -16.32 23.60
N GLU A 112 18.33 -16.11 23.66
CA GLU A 112 19.17 -17.12 24.26
C GLU A 112 19.11 -17.01 25.79
N ALA A 113 18.35 -17.92 26.30
CA ALA A 113 18.68 -18.79 27.43
C ALA A 113 19.44 -18.14 28.61
N LEU A 114 18.70 -17.89 29.62
CA LEU A 114 19.19 -18.12 30.99
C LEU A 114 18.45 -19.31 31.55
#